data_5494b775628275fa9989694bc6d446ba
#
_entry.id   5494b775628275fa9989694bc6d446ba
#
_cell.length_a   1.000
_cell.length_b   1.000
_cell.length_c   1.000
_cell.angle_alpha   90.00
_cell.angle_beta   90.00
_cell.angle_gamma   90.00
#
_symmetry.space_group_name_H-M   'P 1'
#
loop_
_entity.id
_entity.type
_entity.pdbx_description
1 polymer ?
#
loop_
_entity_poly.entity_id
_entity_poly.type
_entity_poly.pdbx_seq_one_letter_code
_entity_poly.pdbx_strand_id
1 'polypeptide(L)'
;MVNTCGFIASAKEESIDAILDMARYKQIGKCRVLVVTGCLAQRYEKELMQEIPEIDLLMGVNQYQQLPDALEKALGGVRKSYCMDDHTYYAHDRVLTTPSYTAYTRIGEGCSNCCTFCAIPKIRGPYRSRPEADILREIESLAKQGVKEHILVAQDTSRYGMDFGGGSKLAELMQKAAKIDGVDWLRVLYCYPEETSEQLLDIIANTPNICSYVDLPIQHVNDAVLKRMHRRGTSADIRRAVKGAHERGITLRTSIIVGFPGET
;
A
#
# COMPACT_ATOMS: atom_id res chain seq x y z
N MET A 1 -8.19 -18.89 -6.49
CA MET A 1 -8.19 -17.42 -6.54
C MET A 1 -6.78 -16.94 -6.86
N VAL A 2 -6.66 -15.99 -7.81
CA VAL A 2 -5.39 -15.38 -8.23
C VAL A 2 -5.41 -13.92 -7.82
N ASN A 3 -4.47 -13.51 -6.96
CA ASN A 3 -4.27 -12.10 -6.60
C ASN A 3 -3.20 -11.50 -7.50
N THR A 4 -3.50 -10.39 -8.15
CA THR A 4 -2.74 -9.87 -9.29
C THR A 4 -2.13 -8.51 -9.02
N CYS A 5 -0.98 -8.25 -9.68
CA CYS A 5 -0.33 -6.94 -9.71
C CYS A 5 -0.50 -6.30 -11.09
N GLY A 6 -0.89 -5.03 -11.12
CA GLY A 6 -1.11 -4.26 -12.37
C GLY A 6 -0.21 -3.03 -12.49
N PHE A 7 0.89 -2.95 -11.72
CA PHE A 7 1.70 -1.75 -11.61
C PHE A 7 2.75 -1.63 -12.72
N ILE A 8 3.61 -2.64 -12.89
CA ILE A 8 4.67 -2.68 -13.92
C ILE A 8 4.40 -3.75 -14.97
N ALA A 9 5.05 -3.66 -16.12
CA ALA A 9 4.82 -4.57 -17.26
C ALA A 9 5.08 -6.03 -16.90
N SER A 10 6.24 -6.33 -16.32
CA SER A 10 6.60 -7.71 -15.93
C SER A 10 5.63 -8.33 -14.93
N ALA A 11 5.14 -7.55 -13.94
CA ALA A 11 4.15 -8.04 -12.99
C ALA A 11 2.77 -8.26 -13.63
N LYS A 12 2.43 -7.52 -14.69
CA LYS A 12 1.21 -7.78 -15.48
C LYS A 12 1.32 -9.07 -16.25
N GLU A 13 2.46 -9.30 -16.93
CA GLU A 13 2.74 -10.54 -17.65
C GLU A 13 2.64 -11.74 -16.70
N GLU A 14 3.38 -11.73 -15.59
CA GLU A 14 3.30 -12.78 -14.57
C GLU A 14 1.87 -13.02 -14.08
N SER A 15 1.11 -11.95 -13.85
CA SER A 15 -0.27 -12.06 -13.40
C SER A 15 -1.19 -12.69 -14.44
N ILE A 16 -1.01 -12.33 -15.71
CA ILE A 16 -1.78 -12.92 -16.83
C ILE A 16 -1.43 -14.40 -16.98
N ASP A 17 -0.15 -14.74 -16.97
CA ASP A 17 0.32 -16.12 -17.05
C ASP A 17 -0.25 -16.98 -15.92
N ALA A 18 -0.23 -16.46 -14.69
CA ALA A 18 -0.83 -17.12 -13.53
C ALA A 18 -2.35 -17.33 -13.68
N ILE A 19 -3.07 -16.36 -14.26
CA ILE A 19 -4.50 -16.52 -14.53
C ILE A 19 -4.73 -17.62 -15.57
N LEU A 20 -3.99 -17.61 -16.68
CA LEU A 20 -4.11 -18.59 -17.75
C LEU A 20 -3.76 -20.00 -17.28
N ASP A 21 -2.70 -20.13 -16.49
CA ASP A 21 -2.33 -21.41 -15.88
C ASP A 21 -3.44 -21.95 -14.97
N MET A 22 -4.05 -21.10 -14.15
CA MET A 22 -5.16 -21.53 -13.29
C MET A 22 -6.43 -21.82 -14.09
N ALA A 23 -6.67 -21.12 -15.19
CA ALA A 23 -7.80 -21.37 -16.08
C ALA A 23 -7.77 -22.80 -16.66
N ARG A 24 -6.58 -23.34 -16.97
CA ARG A 24 -6.40 -24.71 -17.47
C ARG A 24 -6.99 -25.77 -16.54
N TYR A 25 -6.96 -25.52 -15.21
CA TYR A 25 -7.53 -26.46 -14.24
C TYR A 25 -9.05 -26.54 -14.23
N LYS A 26 -9.76 -25.69 -14.97
CA LYS A 26 -11.20 -25.85 -15.25
C LYS A 26 -11.44 -27.03 -16.21
N GLN A 27 -10.47 -27.34 -17.07
CA GLN A 27 -10.56 -28.43 -18.05
C GLN A 27 -9.90 -29.72 -17.56
N ILE A 28 -8.67 -29.61 -17.02
CA ILE A 28 -7.84 -30.78 -16.65
C ILE A 28 -7.88 -31.09 -15.16
N GLY A 29 -8.50 -30.22 -14.35
CA GLY A 29 -8.51 -30.32 -12.87
C GLY A 29 -9.92 -30.25 -12.27
N LYS A 30 -9.97 -29.79 -11.02
CA LYS A 30 -11.21 -29.66 -10.24
C LYS A 30 -11.59 -28.18 -9.98
N CYS A 31 -11.04 -27.24 -10.76
CA CYS A 31 -11.35 -25.82 -10.60
C CYS A 31 -12.79 -25.55 -11.08
N ARG A 32 -13.68 -25.25 -10.14
CA ARG A 32 -15.09 -24.92 -10.43
C ARG A 32 -15.28 -23.44 -10.72
N VAL A 33 -14.55 -22.58 -10.02
CA VAL A 33 -14.66 -21.12 -10.12
C VAL A 33 -13.26 -20.52 -10.11
N LEU A 34 -12.93 -19.73 -11.13
CA LEU A 34 -11.71 -18.94 -11.20
C LEU A 34 -12.02 -17.50 -10.75
N VAL A 35 -11.45 -17.13 -9.60
CA VAL A 35 -11.55 -15.79 -9.04
C VAL A 35 -10.25 -15.03 -9.30
N VAL A 36 -10.33 -13.87 -9.91
CA VAL A 36 -9.20 -12.96 -10.15
C VAL A 36 -9.43 -11.68 -9.36
N THR A 37 -8.40 -11.22 -8.63
CA THR A 37 -8.49 -10.02 -7.79
C THR A 37 -7.19 -9.21 -7.84
N GLY A 38 -7.22 -8.02 -7.26
CA GLY A 38 -6.03 -7.19 -7.09
C GLY A 38 -5.93 -6.03 -8.09
N CYS A 39 -4.71 -5.48 -8.21
CA CYS A 39 -4.48 -4.25 -8.96
C CYS A 39 -4.70 -4.40 -10.48
N LEU A 40 -4.36 -5.57 -11.06
CA LEU A 40 -4.62 -5.83 -12.47
C LEU A 40 -6.13 -5.91 -12.72
N ALA A 41 -6.85 -6.65 -11.88
CA ALA A 41 -8.30 -6.76 -11.94
C ALA A 41 -8.99 -5.38 -11.90
N GLN A 42 -8.59 -4.53 -10.94
CA GLN A 42 -9.12 -3.18 -10.82
C GLN A 42 -8.85 -2.29 -12.03
N ARG A 43 -7.66 -2.42 -12.64
CA ARG A 43 -7.20 -1.54 -13.70
C ARG A 43 -7.70 -1.95 -15.08
N TYR A 44 -7.84 -3.23 -15.33
CA TYR A 44 -8.12 -3.83 -16.64
C TYR A 44 -9.35 -4.75 -16.59
N GLU A 45 -10.37 -4.32 -15.83
CA GLU A 45 -11.61 -5.08 -15.61
C GLU A 45 -12.24 -5.57 -16.93
N LYS A 46 -12.46 -4.62 -17.86
CA LYS A 46 -13.17 -4.89 -19.11
C LYS A 46 -12.37 -5.83 -20.00
N GLU A 47 -11.10 -5.54 -20.17
CA GLU A 47 -10.18 -6.34 -20.99
C GLU A 47 -10.07 -7.77 -20.46
N LEU A 48 -9.86 -7.93 -19.15
CA LEU A 48 -9.76 -9.27 -18.54
C LEU A 48 -11.05 -10.08 -18.68
N MET A 49 -12.19 -9.42 -18.45
CA MET A 49 -13.48 -10.10 -18.61
C MET A 49 -13.81 -10.44 -20.07
N GLN A 50 -13.29 -9.67 -21.03
CA GLN A 50 -13.50 -9.89 -22.45
C GLN A 50 -12.56 -10.95 -23.00
N GLU A 51 -11.26 -10.86 -22.69
CA GLU A 51 -10.21 -11.67 -23.31
C GLU A 51 -10.01 -13.04 -22.62
N ILE A 52 -10.41 -13.17 -21.34
CA ILE A 52 -10.27 -14.42 -20.59
C ILE A 52 -11.65 -14.88 -20.09
N PRO A 53 -12.43 -15.59 -20.95
CA PRO A 53 -13.78 -16.03 -20.59
C PRO A 53 -13.82 -17.05 -19.43
N GLU A 54 -12.70 -17.68 -19.11
CA GLU A 54 -12.56 -18.62 -17.98
C GLU A 54 -12.66 -17.96 -16.61
N ILE A 55 -12.50 -16.63 -16.52
CA ILE A 55 -12.69 -15.89 -15.27
C ILE A 55 -14.18 -15.86 -14.95
N ASP A 56 -14.58 -16.48 -13.84
CA ASP A 56 -15.96 -16.46 -13.36
C ASP A 56 -16.26 -15.24 -12.50
N LEU A 57 -15.30 -14.86 -11.66
CA LEU A 57 -15.43 -13.76 -10.71
C LEU A 57 -14.20 -12.87 -10.75
N LEU A 58 -14.39 -11.59 -11.05
CA LEU A 58 -13.34 -10.58 -11.02
C LEU A 58 -13.64 -9.56 -9.92
N MET A 59 -12.66 -9.28 -9.05
CA MET A 59 -12.82 -8.38 -7.90
C MET A 59 -11.73 -7.34 -7.87
N GLY A 60 -12.11 -6.10 -7.65
CA GLY A 60 -11.17 -5.00 -7.41
C GLY A 60 -10.48 -5.08 -6.05
N VAL A 61 -9.70 -4.04 -5.75
CA VAL A 61 -8.79 -4.00 -4.59
C VAL A 61 -9.48 -3.87 -3.23
N ASN A 62 -10.76 -3.48 -3.16
CA ASN A 62 -11.46 -3.21 -1.90
C ASN A 62 -12.83 -3.91 -1.75
N GLN A 63 -13.18 -4.85 -2.63
CA GLN A 63 -14.48 -5.52 -2.65
C GLN A 63 -14.53 -6.87 -1.92
N TYR A 64 -13.53 -7.19 -1.11
CA TYR A 64 -13.42 -8.51 -0.46
C TYR A 64 -14.59 -8.86 0.49
N GLN A 65 -15.32 -7.89 1.02
CA GLN A 65 -16.53 -8.14 1.80
C GLN A 65 -17.62 -8.85 1.00
N GLN A 66 -17.67 -8.57 -0.30
CA GLN A 66 -18.66 -9.18 -1.19
C GLN A 66 -18.24 -10.57 -1.67
N LEU A 67 -17.01 -11.03 -1.33
CA LEU A 67 -16.46 -12.29 -1.82
C LEU A 67 -17.34 -13.51 -1.48
N PRO A 68 -17.88 -13.69 -0.27
CA PRO A 68 -18.71 -14.87 0.03
C PRO A 68 -19.92 -14.94 -0.88
N ASP A 69 -20.74 -13.89 -0.94
CA ASP A 69 -21.94 -13.84 -1.76
C ASP A 69 -21.63 -13.93 -3.26
N ALA A 70 -20.55 -13.28 -3.70
CA ALA A 70 -20.12 -13.30 -5.09
C ALA A 70 -19.65 -14.70 -5.50
N LEU A 71 -18.97 -15.42 -4.61
CA LEU A 71 -18.51 -16.78 -4.83
C LEU A 71 -19.68 -17.77 -4.93
N GLU A 72 -20.69 -17.65 -4.08
CA GLU A 72 -21.91 -18.46 -4.18
C GLU A 72 -22.62 -18.28 -5.51
N LYS A 73 -22.75 -17.04 -5.98
CA LYS A 73 -23.34 -16.74 -7.30
C LYS A 73 -22.49 -17.31 -8.44
N ALA A 74 -21.16 -17.21 -8.33
CA ALA A 74 -20.26 -17.77 -9.34
C ALA A 74 -20.31 -19.32 -9.37
N LEU A 75 -20.46 -19.98 -8.22
CA LEU A 75 -20.70 -21.42 -8.13
C LEU A 75 -22.03 -21.83 -8.77
N GLY A 76 -23.02 -20.94 -8.78
CA GLY A 76 -24.30 -21.06 -9.50
C GLY A 76 -24.22 -20.71 -10.99
N GLY A 77 -23.03 -20.41 -11.54
CA GLY A 77 -22.82 -20.12 -12.95
C GLY A 77 -22.94 -18.64 -13.32
N VAL A 78 -23.05 -17.73 -12.36
CA VAL A 78 -23.12 -16.28 -12.62
C VAL A 78 -21.70 -15.73 -12.78
N ARG A 79 -21.36 -15.32 -13.99
CA ARG A 79 -20.10 -14.64 -14.31
C ARG A 79 -20.24 -13.14 -14.07
N LYS A 80 -19.40 -12.54 -13.19
CA LYS A 80 -19.53 -11.12 -12.83
C LYS A 80 -18.22 -10.49 -12.37
N SER A 81 -18.09 -9.16 -12.58
CA SER A 81 -17.05 -8.31 -12.00
C SER A 81 -17.60 -7.42 -10.89
N TYR A 82 -16.72 -7.12 -9.93
CA TYR A 82 -16.94 -6.22 -8.78
C TYR A 82 -15.74 -5.29 -8.66
N CYS A 83 -15.60 -4.34 -9.57
CA CYS A 83 -14.55 -3.32 -9.60
C CYS A 83 -15.18 -1.94 -9.45
N MET A 84 -15.84 -1.71 -8.33
CA MET A 84 -16.49 -0.44 -8.04
C MET A 84 -15.45 0.60 -7.61
N ASP A 85 -15.73 1.88 -7.86
CA ASP A 85 -14.91 3.02 -7.38
C ASP A 85 -15.09 3.26 -5.87
N ASP A 86 -15.78 2.37 -5.17
CA ASP A 86 -15.85 2.41 -3.72
C ASP A 86 -14.51 1.98 -3.11
N HIS A 87 -13.79 2.98 -2.67
CA HIS A 87 -12.50 2.80 -2.04
C HIS A 87 -12.60 2.79 -0.51
N THR A 88 -13.72 2.46 0.06
CA THR A 88 -13.91 2.40 1.51
C THR A 88 -13.01 1.33 2.11
N TYR A 89 -12.22 1.70 3.09
CA TYR A 89 -11.42 0.74 3.86
C TYR A 89 -12.30 0.02 4.87
N TYR A 90 -12.18 -1.30 4.91
CA TYR A 90 -12.82 -2.13 5.90
C TYR A 90 -11.76 -2.79 6.78
N ALA A 91 -11.83 -2.54 8.08
CA ALA A 91 -11.02 -3.26 9.05
C ALA A 91 -11.67 -4.64 9.30
N HIS A 92 -10.91 -5.69 9.09
CA HIS A 92 -11.33 -7.07 9.38
C HIS A 92 -10.28 -7.75 10.24
N ASP A 93 -10.73 -8.68 11.06
CA ASP A 93 -9.85 -9.66 11.67
C ASP A 93 -9.14 -10.42 10.55
N ARG A 94 -7.84 -10.57 10.67
CA ARG A 94 -7.04 -11.21 9.64
C ARG A 94 -6.18 -12.34 10.19
N VAL A 95 -5.99 -13.35 9.38
CA VAL A 95 -5.00 -14.39 9.61
C VAL A 95 -3.65 -13.88 9.09
N LEU A 96 -2.63 -13.94 9.94
CA LEU A 96 -1.28 -13.55 9.53
C LEU A 96 -0.68 -14.66 8.66
N THR A 97 -0.13 -14.26 7.52
CA THR A 97 0.68 -15.10 6.63
C THR A 97 2.16 -14.74 6.66
N THR A 98 2.50 -13.68 7.40
CA THR A 98 3.87 -13.30 7.76
C THR A 98 4.40 -14.17 8.90
N PRO A 99 5.72 -14.16 9.19
CA PRO A 99 6.22 -14.72 10.44
C PRO A 99 5.46 -14.17 11.64
N SER A 100 5.23 -14.98 12.67
CA SER A 100 4.35 -14.65 13.80
C SER A 100 4.77 -13.40 14.59
N TYR A 101 6.04 -12.97 14.45
CA TYR A 101 6.60 -11.82 15.14
C TYR A 101 6.50 -10.50 14.36
N THR A 102 6.07 -10.50 13.08
CA THR A 102 6.04 -9.31 12.22
C THR A 102 4.68 -9.16 11.55
N ALA A 103 4.12 -7.95 11.57
CA ALA A 103 2.89 -7.61 10.86
C ALA A 103 2.94 -6.24 10.21
N TYR A 104 2.36 -6.16 9.01
CA TYR A 104 2.10 -4.88 8.33
C TYR A 104 0.73 -4.35 8.73
N THR A 105 0.65 -3.11 9.19
CA THR A 105 -0.60 -2.43 9.50
C THR A 105 -0.82 -1.30 8.51
N ARG A 106 -1.88 -1.43 7.71
CA ARG A 106 -2.24 -0.40 6.73
C ARG A 106 -2.91 0.77 7.44
N ILE A 107 -2.35 1.97 7.30
CA ILE A 107 -2.84 3.19 7.94
C ILE A 107 -3.59 4.13 6.99
N GLY A 108 -3.51 3.87 5.69
CA GLY A 108 -4.22 4.62 4.65
C GLY A 108 -4.29 3.85 3.35
N GLU A 109 -5.11 4.30 2.43
CA GLU A 109 -5.34 3.71 1.11
C GLU A 109 -5.39 4.78 0.03
N GLY A 110 -4.91 4.45 -1.18
CA GLY A 110 -4.87 5.37 -2.30
C GLY A 110 -3.72 6.37 -2.21
N CYS A 111 -3.62 7.24 -3.21
CA CYS A 111 -2.59 8.26 -3.28
C CYS A 111 -3.07 9.46 -4.11
N SER A 112 -2.97 10.66 -3.54
CA SER A 112 -3.31 11.91 -4.23
C SER A 112 -2.10 12.57 -4.91
N ASN A 113 -0.94 11.90 -4.94
CA ASN A 113 0.20 12.33 -5.74
C ASN A 113 0.01 11.86 -7.18
N CYS A 114 0.19 12.76 -8.14
CA CYS A 114 0.00 12.47 -9.57
C CYS A 114 1.36 12.23 -10.26
N CYS A 115 2.25 11.43 -9.64
CA CYS A 115 3.54 11.12 -10.24
C CYS A 115 3.36 10.46 -11.61
N THR A 116 4.04 10.97 -12.64
CA THR A 116 3.81 10.61 -14.05
C THR A 116 4.12 9.14 -14.37
N PHE A 117 4.96 8.50 -13.57
CA PHE A 117 5.36 7.09 -13.69
C PHE A 117 4.49 6.13 -12.86
N CYS A 118 3.49 6.65 -12.13
CA CYS A 118 2.76 5.87 -11.13
C CYS A 118 1.30 5.66 -11.51
N ALA A 119 0.84 4.42 -11.46
CA ALA A 119 -0.54 4.05 -11.76
C ALA A 119 -1.45 4.01 -10.51
N ILE A 120 -0.91 4.18 -9.31
CA ILE A 120 -1.65 4.02 -8.04
C ILE A 120 -2.92 4.87 -7.97
N PRO A 121 -2.93 6.18 -8.31
CA PRO A 121 -4.15 6.97 -8.23
C PRO A 121 -5.30 6.42 -9.08
N LYS A 122 -4.98 5.79 -10.22
CA LYS A 122 -5.97 5.19 -11.12
C LYS A 122 -6.46 3.81 -10.64
N ILE A 123 -5.68 3.13 -9.80
CA ILE A 123 -5.99 1.78 -9.31
C ILE A 123 -6.68 1.85 -7.94
N ARG A 124 -6.17 2.72 -7.05
CA ARG A 124 -6.56 2.77 -5.63
C ARG A 124 -7.28 4.06 -5.24
N GLY A 125 -7.45 4.99 -6.19
CA GLY A 125 -8.12 6.27 -5.99
C GLY A 125 -7.34 7.27 -5.13
N PRO A 126 -8.01 8.36 -4.69
CA PRO A 126 -7.41 9.39 -3.87
C PRO A 126 -7.03 8.83 -2.49
N TYR A 127 -6.08 9.51 -1.84
CA TYR A 127 -5.62 9.13 -0.51
C TYR A 127 -6.74 9.27 0.54
N ARG A 128 -6.85 8.27 1.40
CA ARG A 128 -7.74 8.25 2.55
C ARG A 128 -7.05 7.60 3.73
N SER A 129 -7.06 8.29 4.86
CA SER A 129 -6.56 7.77 6.12
C SER A 129 -7.56 6.80 6.74
N ARG A 130 -7.04 5.76 7.36
CA ARG A 130 -7.80 4.87 8.21
C ARG A 130 -8.04 5.56 9.58
N PRO A 131 -9.21 5.39 10.22
CA PRO A 131 -9.45 5.92 11.56
C PRO A 131 -8.39 5.44 12.57
N GLU A 132 -7.89 6.36 13.38
CA GLU A 132 -6.83 6.09 14.36
C GLU A 132 -7.20 4.96 15.32
N ALA A 133 -8.43 4.99 15.85
CA ALA A 133 -8.91 3.99 16.78
C ALA A 133 -8.88 2.57 16.20
N ASP A 134 -9.13 2.42 14.90
CA ASP A 134 -9.10 1.12 14.24
C ASP A 134 -7.67 0.62 14.04
N ILE A 135 -6.73 1.52 13.74
CA ILE A 135 -5.31 1.18 13.61
C ILE A 135 -4.76 0.72 14.97
N LEU A 136 -5.00 1.50 16.03
CA LEU A 136 -4.50 1.18 17.36
C LEU A 136 -5.09 -0.13 17.90
N ARG A 137 -6.38 -0.36 17.66
CA ARG A 137 -7.05 -1.64 18.02
C ARG A 137 -6.44 -2.83 17.29
N GLU A 138 -6.14 -2.70 16.00
CA GLU A 138 -5.48 -3.75 15.24
C GLU A 138 -4.07 -4.04 15.79
N ILE A 139 -3.27 -3.00 16.04
CA ILE A 139 -1.93 -3.15 16.61
C ILE A 139 -1.99 -3.85 17.97
N GLU A 140 -2.91 -3.42 18.85
CA GLU A 140 -3.10 -4.04 20.17
C GLU A 140 -3.51 -5.52 20.05
N SER A 141 -4.43 -5.84 19.15
CA SER A 141 -4.85 -7.23 18.89
C SER A 141 -3.69 -8.09 18.40
N LEU A 142 -2.87 -7.56 17.48
CA LEU A 142 -1.70 -8.26 16.96
C LEU A 142 -0.61 -8.43 18.02
N ALA A 143 -0.35 -7.42 18.84
CA ALA A 143 0.60 -7.51 19.95
C ALA A 143 0.18 -8.58 20.97
N LYS A 144 -1.12 -8.67 21.30
CA LYS A 144 -1.66 -9.76 22.14
C LYS A 144 -1.49 -11.17 21.52
N GLN A 145 -1.40 -11.27 20.19
CA GLN A 145 -1.12 -12.51 19.47
C GLN A 145 0.39 -12.82 19.39
N GLY A 146 1.25 -11.95 19.93
CA GLY A 146 2.70 -12.16 19.97
C GLY A 146 3.49 -11.46 18.87
N VAL A 147 2.83 -10.64 18.05
CA VAL A 147 3.54 -9.81 17.07
C VAL A 147 4.39 -8.77 17.80
N LYS A 148 5.67 -8.70 17.45
CA LYS A 148 6.66 -7.83 18.07
C LYS A 148 7.04 -6.62 17.21
N GLU A 149 7.12 -6.83 15.90
CA GLU A 149 7.40 -5.77 14.93
C GLU A 149 6.13 -5.39 14.17
N HIS A 150 5.73 -4.12 14.30
CA HIS A 150 4.60 -3.54 13.58
C HIS A 150 5.10 -2.55 12.53
N ILE A 151 4.76 -2.78 11.27
CA ILE A 151 5.21 -1.96 10.15
C ILE A 151 4.01 -1.18 9.61
N LEU A 152 4.02 0.14 9.80
CA LEU A 152 2.99 1.03 9.28
C LEU A 152 3.19 1.26 7.79
N VAL A 153 2.16 1.02 6.99
CA VAL A 153 2.21 1.13 5.53
C VAL A 153 1.00 1.85 4.96
N ALA A 154 1.26 2.63 3.92
CA ALA A 154 0.30 3.19 2.97
C ALA A 154 1.03 3.46 1.66
N GLN A 155 0.36 3.97 0.64
CA GLN A 155 1.02 4.45 -0.58
C GLN A 155 1.76 5.78 -0.36
N ASP A 156 1.37 6.53 0.67
CA ASP A 156 2.03 7.73 1.20
C ASP A 156 1.71 7.83 2.69
N THR A 157 2.55 7.28 3.53
CA THR A 157 2.32 7.26 4.98
C THR A 157 2.47 8.63 5.61
N SER A 158 3.32 9.49 5.04
CA SER A 158 3.56 10.84 5.56
C SER A 158 2.32 11.74 5.52
N ARG A 159 1.31 11.41 4.71
CA ARG A 159 0.05 12.15 4.64
C ARG A 159 -1.02 11.69 5.63
N TYR A 160 -0.72 10.73 6.47
CA TYR A 160 -1.72 10.20 7.41
C TYR A 160 -2.40 11.32 8.22
N GLY A 161 -3.72 11.32 8.21
CA GLY A 161 -4.58 12.26 8.93
C GLY A 161 -4.80 13.62 8.27
N MET A 162 -4.14 13.93 7.15
CA MET A 162 -4.31 15.23 6.47
C MET A 162 -5.73 15.42 5.91
N ASP A 163 -6.38 14.34 5.52
CA ASP A 163 -7.77 14.32 5.04
C ASP A 163 -8.81 14.50 6.16
N PHE A 164 -8.39 14.39 7.42
CA PHE A 164 -9.25 14.74 8.58
C PHE A 164 -9.22 16.23 8.91
N GLY A 165 -8.44 17.02 8.17
CA GLY A 165 -8.18 18.43 8.41
C GLY A 165 -6.94 18.67 9.29
N GLY A 166 -6.21 19.73 8.95
CA GLY A 166 -4.93 20.06 9.58
C GLY A 166 -3.72 19.45 8.87
N GLY A 167 -2.64 19.27 9.59
CA GLY A 167 -1.40 18.66 9.09
C GLY A 167 -1.39 17.15 9.20
N SER A 168 -0.23 16.54 8.87
CA SER A 168 -0.01 15.10 9.08
C SER A 168 -0.10 14.74 10.57
N LYS A 169 -0.80 13.65 10.85
CA LYS A 169 -0.95 13.07 12.20
C LYS A 169 -0.11 11.80 12.38
N LEU A 170 0.81 11.52 11.46
CA LEU A 170 1.64 10.32 11.51
C LEU A 170 2.48 10.26 12.80
N ALA A 171 3.09 11.37 13.18
CA ALA A 171 3.91 11.46 14.38
C ALA A 171 3.12 11.11 15.65
N GLU A 172 1.91 11.65 15.77
CA GLU A 172 1.02 11.36 16.90
C GLU A 172 0.56 9.89 16.92
N LEU A 173 0.20 9.35 15.75
CA LEU A 173 -0.17 7.93 15.61
C LEU A 173 0.99 7.03 16.06
N MET A 174 2.21 7.31 15.61
CA MET A 174 3.39 6.51 15.97
C MET A 174 3.67 6.57 17.48
N GLN A 175 3.55 7.74 18.12
CA GLN A 175 3.70 7.87 19.57
C GLN A 175 2.66 7.05 20.34
N LYS A 176 1.41 7.01 19.87
CA LYS A 176 0.35 6.23 20.50
C LYS A 176 0.57 4.73 20.29
N ALA A 177 0.90 4.33 19.07
CA ALA A 177 1.17 2.94 18.75
C ALA A 177 2.38 2.37 19.53
N ALA A 178 3.43 3.17 19.69
CA ALA A 178 4.60 2.79 20.47
C ALA A 178 4.33 2.58 21.97
N LYS A 179 3.22 3.10 22.50
CA LYS A 179 2.82 2.90 23.91
C LYS A 179 2.00 1.64 24.15
N ILE A 180 1.64 0.90 23.09
CA ILE A 180 0.88 -0.33 23.22
C ILE A 180 1.78 -1.44 23.77
N ASP A 181 1.34 -2.11 24.82
CA ASP A 181 2.07 -3.21 25.43
C ASP A 181 2.30 -4.34 24.42
N GLY A 182 3.54 -4.82 24.35
CA GLY A 182 3.94 -5.89 23.43
C GLY A 182 4.43 -5.40 22.06
N VAL A 183 4.40 -4.10 21.79
CA VAL A 183 5.05 -3.50 20.61
C VAL A 183 6.51 -3.25 20.93
N ASP A 184 7.38 -4.14 20.46
CA ASP A 184 8.82 -4.04 20.71
C ASP A 184 9.50 -3.21 19.60
N TRP A 185 8.99 -3.28 18.36
CA TRP A 185 9.48 -2.51 17.22
C TRP A 185 8.33 -1.93 16.40
N LEU A 186 8.35 -0.62 16.20
CA LEU A 186 7.44 0.11 15.31
C LEU A 186 8.26 0.72 14.17
N ARG A 187 7.86 0.43 12.93
CA ARG A 187 8.50 0.92 11.73
C ARG A 187 7.50 1.62 10.80
N VAL A 188 7.95 2.63 10.07
CA VAL A 188 7.17 3.29 9.03
C VAL A 188 7.86 3.16 7.67
N LEU A 189 7.09 2.87 6.63
CA LEU A 189 7.55 2.81 5.25
C LEU A 189 6.82 3.83 4.37
N TYR A 190 7.42 4.19 3.24
CA TYR A 190 6.83 5.03 2.18
C TYR A 190 6.47 6.46 2.62
N CYS A 191 7.42 7.15 3.22
CA CYS A 191 7.32 8.58 3.51
C CYS A 191 7.80 9.44 2.33
N TYR A 192 7.31 10.66 2.27
CA TYR A 192 7.73 11.64 1.26
C TYR A 192 8.56 12.74 1.90
N PRO A 193 9.67 13.18 1.27
CA PRO A 193 10.59 14.16 1.85
C PRO A 193 9.93 15.49 2.25
N GLU A 194 9.03 16.00 1.40
CA GLU A 194 8.32 17.26 1.62
C GLU A 194 7.39 17.24 2.84
N GLU A 195 6.86 16.07 3.19
CA GLU A 195 5.96 15.88 4.34
C GLU A 195 6.70 15.33 5.58
N THR A 196 8.00 15.04 5.48
CA THR A 196 8.81 14.58 6.61
C THR A 196 9.18 15.76 7.49
N SER A 197 8.43 15.95 8.57
CA SER A 197 8.61 17.04 9.53
C SER A 197 9.73 16.74 10.52
N GLU A 198 10.31 17.81 11.12
CA GLU A 198 11.26 17.68 12.22
C GLU A 198 10.64 16.91 13.40
N GLN A 199 9.37 17.19 13.72
CA GLN A 199 8.63 16.47 14.77
C GLN A 199 8.60 14.95 14.50
N LEU A 200 8.36 14.51 13.27
CA LEU A 200 8.37 13.09 12.93
C LEU A 200 9.77 12.49 13.13
N LEU A 201 10.81 13.18 12.69
CA LEU A 201 12.20 12.73 12.85
C LEU A 201 12.59 12.68 14.33
N ASP A 202 12.17 13.66 15.14
CA ASP A 202 12.42 13.66 16.59
C ASP A 202 11.76 12.47 17.30
N ILE A 203 10.54 12.14 16.92
CA ILE A 203 9.82 10.98 17.47
C ILE A 203 10.50 9.67 17.08
N ILE A 204 10.93 9.53 15.82
CA ILE A 204 11.66 8.35 15.35
C ILE A 204 12.98 8.18 16.10
N ALA A 205 13.72 9.28 16.34
CA ALA A 205 15.00 9.23 16.99
C ALA A 205 14.93 8.97 18.50
N ASN A 206 13.91 9.51 19.18
CA ASN A 206 13.87 9.58 20.63
C ASN A 206 12.90 8.57 21.28
N THR A 207 12.16 7.79 20.52
CA THR A 207 11.25 6.77 21.06
C THR A 207 11.92 5.40 20.98
N PRO A 208 12.23 4.72 22.10
CA PRO A 208 13.11 3.55 22.14
C PRO A 208 12.64 2.36 21.27
N ASN A 209 11.33 2.14 21.15
CA ASN A 209 10.75 1.05 20.37
C ASN A 209 10.31 1.48 18.96
N ILE A 210 10.57 2.72 18.55
CA ILE A 210 10.48 3.11 17.16
C ILE A 210 11.82 2.86 16.48
N CYS A 211 11.84 2.13 15.39
CA CYS A 211 13.06 1.86 14.64
C CYS A 211 13.67 3.17 14.14
N SER A 212 14.95 3.43 14.43
CA SER A 212 15.71 4.57 13.89
C SER A 212 15.94 4.40 12.39
N TYR A 213 14.85 4.40 11.65
CA TYR A 213 14.79 4.09 10.23
C TYR A 213 13.63 4.81 9.57
N VAL A 214 13.85 5.35 8.37
CA VAL A 214 12.79 5.89 7.53
C VAL A 214 13.03 5.53 6.06
N ASP A 215 11.94 5.19 5.37
CA ASP A 215 11.94 4.91 3.94
C ASP A 215 11.42 6.14 3.19
N LEU A 216 12.33 6.82 2.48
CA LEU A 216 12.10 8.07 1.75
C LEU A 216 12.43 7.91 0.27
N PRO A 217 11.51 7.42 -0.58
CA PRO A 217 11.74 7.33 -2.03
C PRO A 217 11.85 8.73 -2.65
N ILE A 218 13.08 9.24 -2.78
CA ILE A 218 13.34 10.59 -3.31
C ILE A 218 13.15 10.67 -4.83
N GLN A 219 13.32 9.57 -5.52
CA GLN A 219 13.19 9.35 -6.96
C GLN A 219 14.27 10.08 -7.79
N HIS A 220 14.52 11.36 -7.54
CA HIS A 220 15.55 12.17 -8.18
C HIS A 220 15.92 13.38 -7.32
N VAL A 221 17.03 14.09 -7.63
CA VAL A 221 17.48 15.29 -6.90
C VAL A 221 17.54 16.56 -7.76
N ASN A 222 17.29 16.47 -9.06
CA ASN A 222 17.24 17.62 -9.95
C ASN A 222 15.80 18.15 -10.04
N ASP A 223 15.58 19.43 -9.72
CA ASP A 223 14.25 20.04 -9.67
C ASP A 223 13.52 20.01 -11.02
N ALA A 224 14.23 20.14 -12.15
CA ALA A 224 13.61 20.06 -13.47
C ALA A 224 13.09 18.64 -13.76
N VAL A 225 13.79 17.60 -13.29
CA VAL A 225 13.35 16.21 -13.42
C VAL A 225 12.21 15.92 -12.44
N LEU A 226 12.31 16.35 -11.18
CA LEU A 226 11.22 16.23 -10.18
C LEU A 226 9.94 16.88 -10.68
N LYS A 227 10.02 18.06 -11.30
CA LYS A 227 8.87 18.74 -11.92
C LYS A 227 8.26 17.91 -13.06
N ARG A 228 9.08 17.31 -13.94
CA ARG A 228 8.60 16.41 -15.00
C ARG A 228 7.98 15.13 -14.44
N MET A 229 8.49 14.63 -13.32
CA MET A 229 7.90 13.51 -12.58
C MET A 229 6.59 13.86 -11.87
N HIS A 230 6.17 15.13 -11.86
CA HIS A 230 5.07 15.67 -11.05
C HIS A 230 5.26 15.40 -9.55
N ARG A 231 6.51 15.42 -9.07
CA ARG A 231 6.79 15.39 -7.62
C ARG A 231 6.49 16.78 -7.04
N ARG A 232 5.88 16.80 -5.85
CA ARG A 232 5.56 18.06 -5.14
C ARG A 232 6.77 18.62 -4.41
N GLY A 233 7.63 17.75 -3.89
CA GLY A 233 8.86 18.13 -3.21
C GLY A 233 9.95 18.63 -4.16
N THR A 234 10.84 19.44 -3.63
CA THR A 234 12.01 20.02 -4.29
C THR A 234 13.30 19.36 -3.81
N SER A 235 14.41 19.64 -4.50
CA SER A 235 15.76 19.25 -4.05
C SER A 235 16.08 19.80 -2.65
N ALA A 236 15.54 20.98 -2.30
CA ALA A 236 15.70 21.57 -0.97
C ALA A 236 14.98 20.76 0.11
N ASP A 237 13.74 20.30 -0.17
CA ASP A 237 12.98 19.42 0.75
C ASP A 237 13.69 18.10 0.99
N ILE A 238 14.21 17.50 -0.08
CA ILE A 238 15.00 16.26 -0.02
C ILE A 238 16.23 16.46 0.87
N ARG A 239 17.01 17.51 0.62
CA ARG A 239 18.22 17.82 1.41
C ARG A 239 17.89 18.06 2.88
N ARG A 240 16.80 18.80 3.18
CA ARG A 240 16.32 19.03 4.54
C ARG A 240 16.00 17.70 5.23
N ALA A 241 15.18 16.84 4.61
CA ALA A 241 14.78 15.57 5.19
C ALA A 241 15.97 14.61 5.40
N VAL A 242 16.87 14.51 4.41
CA VAL A 242 18.07 13.67 4.49
C VAL A 242 19.02 14.17 5.58
N LYS A 243 19.26 15.50 5.63
CA LYS A 243 20.09 16.12 6.68
C LYS A 243 19.51 15.90 8.07
N GLY A 244 18.20 16.19 8.23
CA GLY A 244 17.52 16.01 9.51
C GLY A 244 17.55 14.58 10.03
N ALA A 245 17.40 13.59 9.14
CA ALA A 245 17.53 12.18 9.48
C ALA A 245 18.97 11.82 9.89
N HIS A 246 19.97 12.28 9.10
CA HIS A 246 21.38 12.01 9.36
C HIS A 246 21.84 12.59 10.71
N GLU A 247 21.48 13.84 11.03
CA GLU A 247 21.81 14.50 12.28
C GLU A 247 21.25 13.79 13.52
N ARG A 248 20.21 12.99 13.34
CA ARG A 248 19.56 12.19 14.41
C ARG A 248 19.98 10.71 14.41
N GLY A 249 20.92 10.31 13.55
CA GLY A 249 21.35 8.92 13.45
C GLY A 249 20.27 7.97 12.88
N ILE A 250 19.31 8.52 12.13
CA ILE A 250 18.25 7.73 11.51
C ILE A 250 18.78 7.12 10.19
N THR A 251 18.65 5.83 10.04
CA THR A 251 18.98 5.11 8.80
C THR A 251 17.97 5.43 7.71
N LEU A 252 18.44 5.86 6.55
CA LEU A 252 17.64 6.15 5.37
C LEU A 252 17.69 5.00 4.36
N ARG A 253 16.52 4.52 3.96
CA ARG A 253 16.34 3.79 2.70
C ARG A 253 15.74 4.72 1.66
N THR A 254 16.21 4.65 0.43
CA THR A 254 15.66 5.46 -0.67
C THR A 254 15.57 4.67 -1.97
N SER A 255 14.81 5.19 -2.91
CA SER A 255 14.75 4.74 -4.30
C SER A 255 15.06 5.91 -5.23
N ILE A 256 15.83 5.64 -6.28
CA ILE A 256 16.22 6.61 -7.31
C ILE A 256 15.82 6.05 -8.67
N ILE A 257 15.24 6.88 -9.52
CA ILE A 257 14.95 6.58 -10.92
C ILE A 257 16.04 7.26 -11.76
N VAL A 258 16.68 6.50 -12.63
CA VAL A 258 17.67 6.96 -13.61
C VAL A 258 17.13 6.76 -15.02
N GLY A 259 17.56 7.62 -15.96
CA GLY A 259 17.09 7.57 -17.34
C GLY A 259 15.64 8.04 -17.51
N PHE A 260 15.16 8.91 -16.62
CA PHE A 260 13.83 9.47 -16.78
C PHE A 260 13.77 10.36 -18.04
N PRO A 261 12.65 10.36 -18.80
CA PRO A 261 12.55 11.16 -20.04
C PRO A 261 12.97 12.61 -19.86
N GLY A 262 14.00 13.01 -20.63
CA GLY A 262 14.63 14.32 -20.57
C GLY A 262 15.69 14.49 -19.47
N GLU A 263 16.11 13.43 -18.82
CA GLU A 263 17.35 13.40 -18.02
C GLU A 263 18.56 13.34 -18.96
N THR A 264 19.60 14.15 -18.68
CA THR A 264 20.84 14.26 -19.49
C THR A 264 22.06 14.02 -18.61
#